data_985f98d675202e623a5364a15b05938a
#
_entry.id   985f98d675202e623a5364a15b05938a
#
_cell.length_a   1.000
_cell.length_b   1.000
_cell.length_c   1.000
_cell.angle_alpha   90.00
_cell.angle_beta   90.00
_cell.angle_gamma   90.00
#
_symmetry.space_group_name_H-M   'P 1'
#
loop_
_entity.id
_entity.type
_entity.pdbx_description
1 polymer ?
#
loop_
_entity_poly.entity_id
_entity_poly.type
_entity_poly.pdbx_seq_one_letter_code
_entity_poly.pdbx_strand_id
1 'polypeptide(L)'
;MSKFIAILHDRADQPNHCTAWLEAAGHEVIAACPAAGDALPPLDSTISGAVVFGGRHDVKMKGDFAFLRAELAFIEDALKRDIPFLGICLGGQLLAHVLGEEVDRHPQGFAEYGYYDLIPTPEGAAFTGAGGLKVLQSHWHGWYETPKGATRLAYTEAFPQQAFRYGAKAYGLQFHPEATRATLARWIGRRPPERYLLKGTHPPERQLADHASYDAALRIWFDGFLTRWSGA
;
A
#
# COMPACT_ATOMS: atom_id res chain seq x y z
N MET A 1 20.23 -14.08 -6.83
CA MET A 1 19.70 -12.72 -7.01
C MET A 1 18.24 -12.85 -7.39
N SER A 2 17.33 -12.45 -6.53
CA SER A 2 15.89 -12.55 -6.78
C SER A 2 15.40 -11.31 -7.53
N LYS A 3 14.31 -11.46 -8.31
CA LYS A 3 13.71 -10.35 -9.08
C LYS A 3 12.36 -9.97 -8.50
N PHE A 4 12.14 -8.69 -8.28
CA PHE A 4 10.87 -8.15 -7.80
C PHE A 4 10.31 -7.15 -8.81
N ILE A 5 8.99 -7.22 -9.05
CA ILE A 5 8.28 -6.25 -9.87
C ILE A 5 7.73 -5.16 -8.96
N ALA A 6 7.91 -3.89 -9.35
CA ALA A 6 7.42 -2.71 -8.66
C ALA A 6 6.51 -1.90 -9.60
N ILE A 7 5.19 -1.97 -9.39
CA ILE A 7 4.20 -1.23 -10.18
C ILE A 7 3.89 0.09 -9.49
N LEU A 8 4.19 1.19 -10.19
CA LEU A 8 4.02 2.56 -9.72
C LEU A 8 2.87 3.25 -10.47
N HIS A 9 2.28 4.27 -9.86
CA HIS A 9 1.27 5.12 -10.48
C HIS A 9 1.73 6.57 -10.71
N ASP A 10 2.91 6.93 -10.15
CA ASP A 10 3.65 8.16 -10.46
C ASP A 10 5.16 7.83 -10.45
N ARG A 11 5.87 8.12 -11.55
CA ARG A 11 7.33 7.89 -11.63
C ARG A 11 8.11 8.68 -10.58
N ALA A 12 7.55 9.81 -10.13
CA ALA A 12 8.17 10.63 -9.10
C ALA A 12 8.13 10.00 -7.70
N ASP A 13 7.39 8.89 -7.49
CA ASP A 13 7.35 8.16 -6.22
C ASP A 13 8.53 7.18 -6.06
N GLN A 14 9.57 7.32 -6.90
CA GLN A 14 10.85 6.62 -6.76
C GLN A 14 12.02 7.59 -6.57
N PRO A 15 13.07 7.16 -5.82
CA PRO A 15 13.10 5.96 -5.00
C PRO A 15 12.16 6.08 -3.78
N ASN A 16 11.62 4.95 -3.33
CA ASN A 16 10.84 4.84 -2.09
C ASN A 16 11.49 3.82 -1.14
N HIS A 17 11.03 3.74 0.11
CA HIS A 17 11.67 2.85 1.09
C HIS A 17 11.62 1.37 0.69
N CYS A 18 10.57 0.93 -0.02
CA CYS A 18 10.44 -0.46 -0.47
C CYS A 18 11.47 -0.82 -1.54
N THR A 19 11.52 -0.04 -2.64
CA THR A 19 12.43 -0.32 -3.74
C THR A 19 13.89 -0.16 -3.32
N ALA A 20 14.19 0.87 -2.52
CA ALA A 20 15.54 1.09 -1.99
C ALA A 20 16.00 -0.06 -1.07
N TRP A 21 15.09 -0.60 -0.25
CA TRP A 21 15.37 -1.75 0.61
C TRP A 21 15.66 -3.01 -0.23
N LEU A 22 14.82 -3.31 -1.22
CA LEU A 22 14.99 -4.47 -2.11
C LEU A 22 16.33 -4.43 -2.83
N GLU A 23 16.70 -3.27 -3.39
CA GLU A 23 17.97 -3.06 -4.07
C GLU A 23 19.16 -3.20 -3.11
N ALA A 24 19.06 -2.63 -1.90
CA ALA A 24 20.10 -2.75 -0.87
C ALA A 24 20.27 -4.19 -0.35
N ALA A 25 19.21 -5.00 -0.37
CA ALA A 25 19.25 -6.43 -0.07
C ALA A 25 19.81 -7.28 -1.23
N GLY A 26 20.22 -6.67 -2.35
CA GLY A 26 20.82 -7.34 -3.49
C GLY A 26 19.79 -7.96 -4.47
N HIS A 27 18.55 -7.51 -4.44
CA HIS A 27 17.53 -7.92 -5.39
C HIS A 27 17.50 -7.01 -6.64
N GLU A 28 17.13 -7.56 -7.78
CA GLU A 28 16.80 -6.80 -8.98
C GLU A 28 15.36 -6.27 -8.87
N VAL A 29 15.16 -4.96 -9.08
CA VAL A 29 13.84 -4.34 -9.09
C VAL A 29 13.47 -3.92 -10.52
N ILE A 30 12.41 -4.53 -11.05
CA ILE A 30 11.82 -4.20 -12.35
C ILE A 30 10.67 -3.23 -12.11
N ALA A 31 10.92 -1.93 -12.28
CA ALA A 31 9.92 -0.90 -12.07
C ALA A 31 9.14 -0.61 -13.36
N ALA A 32 7.81 -0.46 -13.24
CA ALA A 32 6.93 -0.03 -14.32
C ALA A 32 5.86 0.93 -13.80
N CYS A 33 5.44 1.88 -14.65
CA CYS A 33 4.37 2.83 -14.35
C CYS A 33 3.30 2.78 -15.46
N PRO A 34 2.35 1.82 -15.43
CA PRO A 34 1.34 1.65 -16.46
C PRO A 34 0.41 2.88 -16.59
N ALA A 35 0.21 3.61 -15.50
CA ALA A 35 -0.50 4.88 -15.50
C ALA A 35 0.19 5.96 -16.37
N ALA A 36 1.50 5.80 -16.66
CA ALA A 36 2.29 6.66 -17.55
C ALA A 36 2.62 5.97 -18.90
N GLY A 37 1.96 4.85 -19.21
CA GLY A 37 2.04 4.17 -20.50
C GLY A 37 3.04 3.01 -20.58
N ASP A 38 3.69 2.62 -19.48
CA ASP A 38 4.56 1.44 -19.49
C ASP A 38 3.73 0.16 -19.62
N ALA A 39 4.29 -0.84 -20.28
CA ALA A 39 3.76 -2.19 -20.24
C ALA A 39 3.99 -2.82 -18.86
N LEU A 40 3.03 -3.64 -18.41
CA LEU A 40 3.25 -4.47 -17.21
C LEU A 40 4.32 -5.53 -17.51
N PRO A 41 5.31 -5.70 -16.63
CA PRO A 41 6.30 -6.77 -16.75
C PRO A 41 5.61 -8.15 -16.66
N PRO A 42 6.08 -9.16 -17.41
CA PRO A 42 5.52 -10.50 -17.34
C PRO A 42 5.84 -11.16 -15.99
N LEU A 43 4.89 -11.93 -15.47
CA LEU A 43 5.06 -12.80 -14.30
C LEU A 43 5.62 -14.16 -14.78
N ASP A 44 6.92 -14.25 -14.94
CA ASP A 44 7.59 -15.52 -15.27
C ASP A 44 8.19 -16.21 -14.04
N SER A 45 8.82 -17.37 -14.25
CA SER A 45 9.40 -18.18 -13.16
C SER A 45 10.62 -17.56 -12.48
N THR A 46 11.14 -16.43 -12.98
CA THR A 46 12.27 -15.69 -12.37
C THR A 46 11.81 -14.67 -11.35
N ILE A 47 10.50 -14.37 -11.30
CA ILE A 47 9.93 -13.37 -10.41
C ILE A 47 9.70 -13.96 -9.02
N SER A 48 10.32 -13.34 -8.01
CA SER A 48 10.27 -13.74 -6.61
C SER A 48 9.20 -12.99 -5.80
N GLY A 49 8.67 -11.90 -6.32
CA GLY A 49 7.59 -11.14 -5.70
C GLY A 49 7.17 -9.92 -6.52
N ALA A 50 6.00 -9.38 -6.21
CA ALA A 50 5.47 -8.18 -6.86
C ALA A 50 4.88 -7.20 -5.83
N VAL A 51 5.16 -5.92 -6.02
CA VAL A 51 4.58 -4.83 -5.23
C VAL A 51 3.77 -3.92 -6.16
N VAL A 52 2.52 -3.64 -5.80
CA VAL A 52 1.68 -2.62 -6.45
C VAL A 52 1.48 -1.48 -5.46
N PHE A 53 1.95 -0.29 -5.82
CA PHE A 53 1.96 0.87 -4.94
C PHE A 53 0.65 1.66 -4.94
N GLY A 54 0.62 2.72 -4.14
CA GLY A 54 -0.45 3.70 -4.09
C GLY A 54 -0.57 4.52 -5.37
N GLY A 55 -1.72 5.16 -5.54
CA GLY A 55 -1.99 6.02 -6.68
C GLY A 55 -3.19 6.94 -6.45
N ARG A 56 -3.33 7.95 -7.31
CA ARG A 56 -4.45 8.92 -7.25
C ARG A 56 -5.77 8.40 -7.83
N HIS A 57 -5.72 7.25 -8.49
CA HIS A 57 -6.89 6.65 -9.12
C HIS A 57 -7.70 5.84 -8.09
N ASP A 58 -8.91 5.53 -8.48
CA ASP A 58 -9.89 4.78 -7.72
C ASP A 58 -10.15 3.45 -8.44
N VAL A 59 -10.36 2.38 -7.69
CA VAL A 59 -10.71 1.06 -8.26
C VAL A 59 -11.98 1.15 -9.14
N LYS A 60 -12.94 2.02 -8.79
CA LYS A 60 -14.16 2.26 -9.59
C LYS A 60 -13.88 2.85 -10.97
N MET A 61 -12.73 3.51 -11.16
CA MET A 61 -12.29 4.05 -12.45
C MET A 61 -11.77 2.99 -13.43
N LYS A 62 -11.81 1.71 -13.08
CA LYS A 62 -11.36 0.62 -13.98
C LYS A 62 -12.08 0.59 -15.33
N GLY A 63 -13.29 1.16 -15.42
CA GLY A 63 -14.00 1.36 -16.68
C GLY A 63 -13.30 2.35 -17.60
N ASP A 64 -12.73 3.41 -17.04
CA ASP A 64 -12.14 4.54 -17.75
C ASP A 64 -10.64 4.32 -18.07
N PHE A 65 -9.93 3.57 -17.22
CA PHE A 65 -8.48 3.37 -17.33
C PHE A 65 -8.12 1.91 -17.62
N ALA A 66 -7.56 1.68 -18.81
CA ALA A 66 -7.16 0.34 -19.25
C ALA A 66 -6.07 -0.26 -18.36
N PHE A 67 -5.15 0.56 -17.83
CA PHE A 67 -4.09 0.11 -16.95
C PHE A 67 -4.63 -0.51 -15.64
N LEU A 68 -5.71 0.03 -15.06
CA LEU A 68 -6.33 -0.57 -13.86
C LEU A 68 -6.88 -1.97 -14.14
N ARG A 69 -7.48 -2.19 -15.32
CA ARG A 69 -7.93 -3.53 -15.71
C ARG A 69 -6.76 -4.51 -15.90
N ALA A 70 -5.67 -4.01 -16.49
CA ALA A 70 -4.46 -4.82 -16.66
C ALA A 70 -3.81 -5.17 -15.32
N GLU A 71 -3.80 -4.26 -14.35
CA GLU A 71 -3.30 -4.51 -13.00
C GLU A 71 -4.18 -5.48 -12.22
N LEU A 72 -5.51 -5.42 -12.35
CA LEU A 72 -6.40 -6.43 -11.76
C LEU A 72 -6.08 -7.83 -12.30
N ALA A 73 -5.91 -7.98 -13.61
CA ALA A 73 -5.52 -9.26 -14.23
C ALA A 73 -4.11 -9.71 -13.78
N PHE A 74 -3.17 -8.78 -13.64
CA PHE A 74 -1.83 -9.05 -13.12
C PHE A 74 -1.87 -9.56 -11.68
N ILE A 75 -2.69 -8.96 -10.81
CA ILE A 75 -2.85 -9.40 -9.42
C ILE A 75 -3.47 -10.81 -9.37
N GLU A 76 -4.53 -11.06 -10.17
CA GLU A 76 -5.12 -12.40 -10.28
C GLU A 76 -4.10 -13.46 -10.71
N ASP A 77 -3.24 -13.15 -11.70
CA ASP A 77 -2.20 -14.08 -12.18
C ASP A 77 -1.12 -14.29 -11.11
N ALA A 78 -0.69 -13.23 -10.39
CA ALA A 78 0.25 -13.36 -9.29
C ALA A 78 -0.28 -14.29 -8.19
N LEU A 79 -1.54 -14.14 -7.79
CA LEU A 79 -2.18 -15.00 -6.79
C LEU A 79 -2.30 -16.46 -7.28
N LYS A 80 -2.70 -16.69 -8.54
CA LYS A 80 -2.80 -18.04 -9.13
C LYS A 80 -1.47 -18.77 -9.17
N ARG A 81 -0.35 -18.03 -9.33
CA ARG A 81 1.02 -18.56 -9.35
C ARG A 81 1.68 -18.63 -7.98
N ASP A 82 0.97 -18.26 -6.90
CA ASP A 82 1.51 -18.17 -5.53
C ASP A 82 2.76 -17.28 -5.41
N ILE A 83 2.83 -16.24 -6.25
CA ILE A 83 3.90 -15.24 -6.21
C ILE A 83 3.66 -14.34 -4.98
N PRO A 84 4.67 -14.11 -4.12
CA PRO A 84 4.57 -13.14 -3.03
C PRO A 84 4.09 -11.78 -3.54
N PHE A 85 3.00 -11.27 -2.94
CA PHE A 85 2.36 -10.05 -3.41
C PHE A 85 2.18 -9.05 -2.27
N LEU A 86 2.52 -7.79 -2.51
CA LEU A 86 2.31 -6.67 -1.60
C LEU A 86 1.53 -5.57 -2.32
N GLY A 87 0.30 -5.32 -1.88
CA GLY A 87 -0.49 -4.15 -2.32
C GLY A 87 -0.43 -3.05 -1.28
N ILE A 88 -0.08 -1.81 -1.68
CA ILE A 88 -0.02 -0.63 -0.82
C ILE A 88 -1.04 0.40 -1.31
N CYS A 89 -1.92 0.88 -0.46
CA CYS A 89 -2.99 1.83 -0.69
C CYS A 89 -3.85 1.40 -1.90
N LEU A 90 -3.75 2.03 -3.07
CA LEU A 90 -4.46 1.59 -4.27
C LEU A 90 -4.15 0.12 -4.60
N GLY A 91 -2.90 -0.32 -4.49
CA GLY A 91 -2.52 -1.73 -4.69
C GLY A 91 -3.20 -2.67 -3.70
N GLY A 92 -3.34 -2.27 -2.43
CA GLY A 92 -4.10 -3.01 -1.42
C GLY A 92 -5.60 -3.04 -1.71
N GLN A 93 -6.16 -1.94 -2.21
CA GLN A 93 -7.55 -1.83 -2.65
C GLN A 93 -7.83 -2.69 -3.89
N LEU A 94 -6.91 -2.71 -4.87
CA LEU A 94 -7.00 -3.59 -6.04
C LEU A 94 -6.95 -5.07 -5.64
N LEU A 95 -6.07 -5.44 -4.71
CA LEU A 95 -6.02 -6.80 -4.16
C LEU A 95 -7.33 -7.17 -3.45
N ALA A 96 -7.86 -6.30 -2.59
CA ALA A 96 -9.14 -6.51 -1.91
C ALA A 96 -10.28 -6.70 -2.94
N HIS A 97 -10.28 -5.89 -4.01
CA HIS A 97 -11.26 -5.99 -5.08
C HIS A 97 -11.16 -7.31 -5.87
N VAL A 98 -9.95 -7.76 -6.21
CA VAL A 98 -9.71 -9.08 -6.84
C VAL A 98 -10.23 -10.22 -5.97
N LEU A 99 -10.14 -10.07 -4.65
CA LEU A 99 -10.66 -11.04 -3.68
C LEU A 99 -12.16 -10.91 -3.39
N GLY A 100 -12.86 -10.01 -4.11
CA GLY A 100 -14.31 -9.88 -4.09
C GLY A 100 -14.88 -8.75 -3.24
N GLU A 101 -14.02 -7.91 -2.65
CA GLU A 101 -14.46 -6.79 -1.82
C GLU A 101 -14.82 -5.55 -2.64
N GLU A 102 -15.77 -4.79 -2.12
CA GLU A 102 -16.07 -3.47 -2.63
C GLU A 102 -15.12 -2.43 -2.00
N VAL A 103 -14.61 -1.53 -2.83
CA VAL A 103 -13.78 -0.38 -2.41
C VAL A 103 -14.58 0.89 -2.63
N ASP A 104 -14.81 1.64 -1.56
CA ASP A 104 -15.61 2.87 -1.61
C ASP A 104 -15.12 3.93 -0.62
N ARG A 105 -15.75 5.11 -0.68
CA ARG A 105 -15.57 6.18 0.29
C ARG A 105 -16.15 5.79 1.63
N HIS A 106 -15.58 6.37 2.70
CA HIS A 106 -16.12 6.17 4.03
C HIS A 106 -17.57 6.70 4.11
N PRO A 107 -18.54 5.89 4.60
CA PRO A 107 -19.96 6.25 4.59
C PRO A 107 -20.27 7.52 5.41
N GLN A 108 -19.44 7.86 6.38
CA GLN A 108 -19.58 9.08 7.20
C GLN A 108 -18.64 10.23 6.73
N GLY A 109 -17.99 10.09 5.56
CA GLY A 109 -17.13 11.11 4.96
C GLY A 109 -15.75 11.25 5.60
N PHE A 110 -15.25 10.23 6.31
CA PHE A 110 -13.89 10.26 6.82
C PHE A 110 -12.85 10.06 5.71
N ALA A 111 -11.69 10.67 5.92
CA ALA A 111 -10.46 10.41 5.18
C ALA A 111 -9.29 10.42 6.17
N GLU A 112 -8.23 9.70 5.86
CA GLU A 112 -7.02 9.69 6.66
C GLU A 112 -5.87 10.29 5.85
N TYR A 113 -5.41 11.49 6.24
CA TYR A 113 -4.24 12.18 5.71
C TYR A 113 -3.34 12.57 6.87
N GLY A 114 -2.22 11.86 7.06
CA GLY A 114 -1.30 12.05 8.18
C GLY A 114 -0.92 10.75 8.87
N TYR A 115 -0.51 10.85 10.13
CA TYR A 115 -0.11 9.69 10.93
C TYR A 115 -1.20 9.30 11.92
N TYR A 116 -1.55 8.01 11.94
CA TYR A 116 -2.61 7.43 12.77
C TYR A 116 -2.11 6.19 13.49
N ASP A 117 -2.71 5.91 14.65
CA ASP A 117 -2.43 4.68 15.39
C ASP A 117 -2.98 3.47 14.62
N LEU A 118 -2.12 2.53 14.30
CA LEU A 118 -2.48 1.25 13.72
C LEU A 118 -2.77 0.27 14.87
N ILE A 119 -4.01 -0.17 14.96
CA ILE A 119 -4.49 -1.05 16.02
C ILE A 119 -4.47 -2.50 15.49
N PRO A 120 -3.64 -3.39 16.06
CA PRO A 120 -3.63 -4.78 15.64
C PRO A 120 -4.90 -5.53 16.07
N THR A 121 -5.30 -6.51 15.25
CA THR A 121 -6.18 -7.58 15.71
C THR A 121 -5.36 -8.60 16.52
N PRO A 122 -5.98 -9.56 17.24
CA PRO A 122 -5.23 -10.65 17.87
C PRO A 122 -4.31 -11.39 16.89
N GLU A 123 -4.79 -11.66 15.67
CA GLU A 123 -4.03 -12.30 14.59
C GLU A 123 -2.92 -11.40 14.04
N GLY A 124 -3.12 -10.08 14.14
CA GLY A 124 -2.17 -9.07 13.67
C GLY A 124 -1.12 -8.65 14.69
N ALA A 125 -1.18 -9.15 15.92
CA ALA A 125 -0.24 -8.76 16.99
C ALA A 125 1.23 -9.01 16.61
N ALA A 126 1.52 -10.11 15.96
CA ALA A 126 2.86 -10.42 15.45
C ALA A 126 3.26 -9.59 14.23
N PHE A 127 2.28 -9.02 13.52
CA PHE A 127 2.50 -8.18 12.34
C PHE A 127 2.95 -6.76 12.73
N THR A 128 2.29 -6.13 13.72
CA THR A 128 2.61 -4.75 14.14
C THR A 128 3.68 -4.69 15.24
N GLY A 129 3.88 -5.76 15.99
CA GLY A 129 4.64 -5.76 17.23
C GLY A 129 3.83 -5.27 18.45
N ALA A 130 4.34 -5.52 19.66
CA ALA A 130 3.62 -5.29 20.91
C ALA A 130 3.43 -3.80 21.29
N GLY A 131 4.18 -2.88 20.67
CA GLY A 131 4.20 -1.45 21.03
C GLY A 131 3.19 -0.56 20.30
N GLY A 132 2.40 -1.14 19.39
CA GLY A 132 1.61 -0.33 18.45
C GLY A 132 2.50 0.36 17.41
N LEU A 133 1.90 0.85 16.34
CA LEU A 133 2.61 1.51 15.26
C LEU A 133 1.81 2.73 14.79
N LYS A 134 2.48 3.88 14.61
CA LYS A 134 1.88 5.00 13.88
C LYS A 134 2.26 4.90 12.42
N VAL A 135 1.25 4.93 11.54
CA VAL A 135 1.42 4.73 10.11
C VAL A 135 0.96 5.94 9.32
N LEU A 136 1.67 6.24 8.24
CA LEU A 136 1.30 7.30 7.32
C LEU A 136 0.13 6.86 6.45
N GLN A 137 -0.90 7.70 6.43
CA GLN A 137 -2.12 7.51 5.64
C GLN A 137 -2.27 8.62 4.59
N SER A 138 -2.81 8.25 3.43
CA SER A 138 -3.12 9.19 2.36
C SER A 138 -4.29 8.68 1.52
N HIS A 139 -5.46 8.43 2.15
CA HIS A 139 -6.61 7.85 1.47
C HIS A 139 -7.94 8.40 1.98
N TRP A 140 -9.00 8.19 1.18
CA TRP A 140 -10.40 8.47 1.47
C TRP A 140 -11.34 7.36 0.95
N HIS A 141 -10.76 6.39 0.21
CA HIS A 141 -11.39 5.12 -0.12
C HIS A 141 -10.74 4.02 0.70
N GLY A 142 -11.47 2.95 0.95
CA GLY A 142 -11.01 1.75 1.60
C GLY A 142 -11.95 0.58 1.29
N TRP A 143 -11.54 -0.61 1.67
CA TRP A 143 -12.42 -1.76 1.77
C TRP A 143 -12.90 -1.88 3.22
N TYR A 144 -14.09 -2.43 3.44
CA TYR A 144 -14.73 -2.40 4.76
C TYR A 144 -14.91 -3.78 5.37
N GLU A 145 -14.88 -4.83 4.58
CA GLU A 145 -14.96 -6.21 5.04
C GLU A 145 -13.63 -6.93 4.80
N THR A 146 -13.37 -7.96 5.59
CA THR A 146 -12.17 -8.79 5.37
C THR A 146 -12.41 -9.70 4.17
N PRO A 147 -11.55 -9.69 3.15
CA PRO A 147 -11.72 -10.55 1.99
C PRO A 147 -11.84 -12.03 2.39
N LYS A 148 -12.72 -12.76 1.71
CA LYS A 148 -12.97 -14.17 2.01
C LYS A 148 -11.66 -14.98 1.92
N GLY A 149 -11.33 -15.70 2.98
CA GLY A 149 -10.10 -16.48 3.09
C GLY A 149 -8.87 -15.68 3.50
N ALA A 150 -9.03 -14.36 3.74
CA ALA A 150 -7.98 -13.53 4.30
C ALA A 150 -8.06 -13.46 5.83
N THR A 151 -6.96 -13.06 6.44
CA THR A 151 -6.84 -12.75 7.87
C THR A 151 -6.70 -11.23 8.01
N ARG A 152 -7.61 -10.59 8.74
CA ARG A 152 -7.47 -9.18 9.12
C ARG A 152 -6.32 -9.01 10.09
N LEU A 153 -5.45 -8.05 9.85
CA LEU A 153 -4.27 -7.82 10.67
C LEU A 153 -4.36 -6.53 11.50
N ALA A 154 -4.94 -5.49 10.94
CA ALA A 154 -4.98 -4.20 11.62
C ALA A 154 -6.14 -3.31 11.14
N TYR A 155 -6.46 -2.29 11.95
CA TYR A 155 -7.46 -1.27 11.70
C TYR A 155 -7.04 0.07 12.33
N THR A 156 -7.74 1.14 11.99
CA THR A 156 -7.70 2.42 12.71
C THR A 156 -9.06 2.70 13.32
N GLU A 157 -9.17 3.74 14.14
CA GLU A 157 -10.44 4.13 14.74
C GLU A 157 -11.52 4.45 13.69
N ALA A 158 -11.13 5.08 12.57
CA ALA A 158 -12.06 5.44 11.50
C ALA A 158 -12.30 4.33 10.47
N PHE A 159 -11.26 3.55 10.13
CA PHE A 159 -11.36 2.54 9.09
C PHE A 159 -11.15 1.12 9.64
N PRO A 160 -12.14 0.23 9.47
CA PRO A 160 -12.10 -1.12 10.07
C PRO A 160 -11.06 -2.04 9.41
N GLN A 161 -10.54 -1.67 8.25
CA GLN A 161 -9.59 -2.47 7.50
C GLN A 161 -8.38 -1.62 7.11
N GLN A 162 -7.20 -1.99 7.62
CA GLN A 162 -5.95 -1.29 7.33
C GLN A 162 -4.87 -2.23 6.81
N ALA A 163 -4.96 -3.51 7.18
CA ALA A 163 -4.07 -4.54 6.69
C ALA A 163 -4.76 -5.91 6.75
N PHE A 164 -4.53 -6.71 5.71
CA PHE A 164 -4.90 -8.11 5.70
C PHE A 164 -3.81 -8.96 5.04
N ARG A 165 -3.83 -10.26 5.33
CA ARG A 165 -3.03 -11.27 4.67
C ARG A 165 -3.97 -12.30 4.02
N TYR A 166 -3.72 -12.61 2.75
CA TYR A 166 -4.38 -13.67 2.02
C TYR A 166 -3.38 -14.81 1.73
N GLY A 167 -3.74 -16.03 2.10
CA GLY A 167 -2.78 -17.14 2.08
C GLY A 167 -1.56 -16.85 2.95
N ALA A 168 -0.38 -17.30 2.52
CA ALA A 168 0.87 -17.12 3.26
C ALA A 168 1.64 -15.84 2.90
N LYS A 169 1.49 -15.33 1.66
CA LYS A 169 2.44 -14.41 1.05
C LYS A 169 1.83 -13.15 0.44
N ALA A 170 0.48 -13.05 0.32
CA ALA A 170 -0.15 -11.87 -0.23
C ALA A 170 -0.65 -10.95 0.90
N TYR A 171 -0.27 -9.68 0.83
CA TYR A 171 -0.62 -8.66 1.82
C TYR A 171 -1.25 -7.44 1.16
N GLY A 172 -2.35 -6.96 1.72
CA GLY A 172 -2.95 -5.67 1.39
C GLY A 172 -2.78 -4.70 2.55
N LEU A 173 -2.12 -3.56 2.31
CA LEU A 173 -1.93 -2.46 3.26
C LEU A 173 -2.66 -1.23 2.74
N GLN A 174 -3.41 -0.54 3.61
CA GLN A 174 -4.03 0.74 3.23
C GLN A 174 -3.07 1.91 3.44
N PHE A 175 -2.16 1.82 4.39
CA PHE A 175 -1.18 2.84 4.75
C PHE A 175 0.10 2.77 3.92
N HIS A 176 0.94 3.80 4.03
CA HIS A 176 2.11 4.05 3.20
C HIS A 176 3.44 3.94 3.97
N PRO A 177 3.96 2.73 4.23
CA PRO A 177 5.27 2.58 4.88
C PRO A 177 6.43 2.88 3.94
N GLU A 178 6.17 2.93 2.62
CA GLU A 178 7.16 3.16 1.59
C GLU A 178 7.50 4.64 1.36
N ALA A 179 6.62 5.55 1.81
CA ALA A 179 6.68 6.95 1.45
C ALA A 179 7.81 7.70 2.16
N THR A 180 8.65 8.39 1.39
CA THR A 180 9.68 9.27 1.92
C THR A 180 9.11 10.65 2.27
N ARG A 181 9.89 11.45 3.05
CA ARG A 181 9.52 12.85 3.33
C ARG A 181 9.30 13.67 2.05
N ALA A 182 10.12 13.43 1.02
CA ALA A 182 9.96 14.11 -0.28
C ALA A 182 8.66 13.72 -0.97
N THR A 183 8.30 12.44 -0.92
CA THR A 183 7.02 11.92 -1.43
C THR A 183 5.84 12.54 -0.69
N LEU A 184 5.86 12.56 0.64
CA LEU A 184 4.80 13.18 1.44
C LEU A 184 4.65 14.68 1.13
N ALA A 185 5.75 15.43 1.06
CA ALA A 185 5.72 16.86 0.73
C ALA A 185 5.11 17.11 -0.66
N ARG A 186 5.44 16.27 -1.64
CA ARG A 186 4.87 16.33 -2.99
C ARG A 186 3.37 16.04 -2.99
N TRP A 187 2.92 15.02 -2.25
CA TRP A 187 1.50 14.70 -2.12
C TRP A 187 0.71 15.84 -1.47
N ILE A 188 1.26 16.44 -0.40
CA ILE A 188 0.68 17.61 0.26
C ILE A 188 0.54 18.78 -0.73
N GLY A 189 1.58 19.09 -1.49
CA GLY A 189 1.57 20.20 -2.44
C GLY A 189 0.62 20.00 -3.64
N ARG A 190 0.29 18.75 -3.98
CA ARG A 190 -0.63 18.42 -5.08
C ARG A 190 -2.08 18.18 -4.64
N ARG A 191 -2.31 18.03 -3.33
CA ARG A 191 -3.65 17.71 -2.79
C ARG A 191 -4.52 18.97 -2.80
N PRO A 192 -5.73 18.89 -3.39
CA PRO A 192 -6.67 20.01 -3.38
C PRO A 192 -7.01 20.43 -1.94
N PRO A 193 -7.06 21.76 -1.64
CA PRO A 193 -7.29 22.26 -0.28
C PRO A 193 -8.57 21.74 0.38
N GLU A 194 -9.63 21.54 -0.39
CA GLU A 194 -10.90 21.01 0.10
C GLU A 194 -10.80 19.61 0.68
N ARG A 195 -9.76 18.84 0.32
CA ARG A 195 -9.50 17.51 0.90
C ARG A 195 -9.10 17.57 2.37
N TYR A 196 -8.53 18.69 2.82
CA TYR A 196 -8.19 18.90 4.21
C TYR A 196 -9.39 19.30 5.09
N LEU A 197 -10.57 19.51 4.48
CA LEU A 197 -11.83 19.77 5.18
C LEU A 197 -12.58 18.47 5.51
N LEU A 198 -12.13 17.33 5.00
CA LEU A 198 -12.74 16.03 5.30
C LEU A 198 -12.47 15.64 6.75
N LYS A 199 -13.43 14.93 7.36
CA LYS A 199 -13.29 14.43 8.72
C LYS A 199 -12.06 13.51 8.83
N GLY A 200 -11.35 13.62 9.93
CA GLY A 200 -10.20 12.76 10.23
C GLY A 200 -8.88 13.22 9.65
N THR A 201 -8.84 14.23 8.77
CA THR A 201 -7.59 14.67 8.14
C THR A 201 -6.75 15.56 9.06
N HIS A 202 -5.42 15.42 8.99
CA HIS A 202 -4.47 16.31 9.64
C HIS A 202 -4.01 17.42 8.67
N PRO A 203 -3.81 18.66 9.16
CA PRO A 203 -3.31 19.74 8.33
C PRO A 203 -1.87 19.47 7.86
N PRO A 204 -1.43 20.08 6.72
CA PRO A 204 -0.14 19.82 6.11
C PRO A 204 1.08 19.91 7.03
N GLU A 205 1.12 20.97 7.86
CA GLU A 205 2.21 21.21 8.81
C GLU A 205 2.32 20.09 9.87
N ARG A 206 1.17 19.58 10.33
CA ARG A 206 1.12 18.46 11.26
C ARG A 206 1.60 17.17 10.59
N GLN A 207 1.20 16.90 9.35
CA GLN A 207 1.65 15.71 8.61
C GLN A 207 3.18 15.67 8.49
N LEU A 208 3.83 16.83 8.21
CA LEU A 208 5.29 16.92 8.10
C LEU A 208 6.00 16.82 9.45
N ALA A 209 5.42 17.35 10.52
CA ALA A 209 5.93 17.23 11.88
C ALA A 209 5.82 15.79 12.39
N ASP A 210 4.68 15.16 12.18
CA ASP A 210 4.43 13.76 12.54
C ASP A 210 5.38 12.82 11.76
N HIS A 211 5.66 13.08 10.48
CA HIS A 211 6.65 12.33 9.70
C HIS A 211 8.03 12.39 10.37
N ALA A 212 8.48 13.57 10.79
CA ALA A 212 9.77 13.70 11.47
C ALA A 212 9.84 12.90 12.78
N SER A 213 8.69 12.68 13.43
CA SER A 213 8.60 11.97 14.71
C SER A 213 8.43 10.46 14.57
N TYR A 214 7.71 9.98 13.55
CA TYR A 214 7.24 8.59 13.49
C TYR A 214 7.81 7.76 12.33
N ASP A 215 8.37 8.42 11.28
CA ASP A 215 8.84 7.72 10.09
C ASP A 215 9.95 6.69 10.38
N ALA A 216 10.89 7.03 11.26
CA ALA A 216 11.99 6.13 11.61
C ALA A 216 11.49 4.80 12.19
N ALA A 217 10.49 4.83 13.08
CA ALA A 217 9.91 3.63 13.67
C ALA A 217 9.10 2.84 12.63
N LEU A 218 8.34 3.53 11.77
CA LEU A 218 7.59 2.91 10.68
C LEU A 218 8.53 2.23 9.69
N ARG A 219 9.65 2.87 9.35
CA ARG A 219 10.66 2.30 8.46
C ARG A 219 11.31 1.05 9.04
N ILE A 220 11.72 1.08 10.32
CA ILE A 220 12.29 -0.12 11.00
C ILE A 220 11.31 -1.28 10.94
N TRP A 221 10.02 -1.02 11.21
CA TRP A 221 8.98 -2.03 11.09
C TRP A 221 8.88 -2.56 9.65
N PHE A 222 8.89 -1.67 8.66
CA PHE A 222 8.75 -2.03 7.26
C PHE A 222 9.94 -2.85 6.74
N ASP A 223 11.17 -2.47 7.10
CA ASP A 223 12.38 -3.23 6.77
C ASP A 223 12.30 -4.67 7.32
N GLY A 224 11.87 -4.82 8.58
CA GLY A 224 11.62 -6.14 9.17
C GLY A 224 10.48 -6.92 8.53
N PHE A 225 9.43 -6.23 8.05
CA PHE A 225 8.36 -6.84 7.28
C PHE A 225 8.89 -7.32 5.92
N LEU A 226 9.61 -6.48 5.18
CA LEU A 226 10.18 -6.82 3.87
C LEU A 226 11.14 -8.01 3.96
N THR A 227 11.98 -8.10 5.00
CA THR A 227 12.85 -9.26 5.25
C THR A 227 12.05 -10.57 5.30
N ARG A 228 10.97 -10.59 6.06
CA ARG A 228 10.13 -11.81 6.20
C ARG A 228 9.32 -12.10 4.92
N TRP A 229 8.84 -11.05 4.26
CA TRP A 229 8.00 -11.18 3.08
C TRP A 229 8.79 -11.61 1.84
N SER A 230 10.00 -11.07 1.63
CA SER A 230 10.88 -11.41 0.50
C SER A 230 11.60 -12.76 0.67
N GLY A 231 11.65 -13.29 1.89
CA GLY A 231 12.43 -14.48 2.24
C GLY A 231 13.95 -14.23 2.26
N ALA A 232 14.35 -12.97 2.47
CA ALA A 232 15.75 -12.55 2.57
C ALA A 232 16.35 -12.82 3.95
#